data_301a4246c90c7b818ea4c22163eb7ead
#
_entry.id   301a4246c90c7b818ea4c22163eb7ead
#
_cell.length_a   1.000
_cell.length_b   1.000
_cell.length_c   1.000
_cell.angle_alpha   90.00
_cell.angle_beta   90.00
_cell.angle_gamma   90.00
#
_symmetry.space_group_name_H-M   'P 1'
#
loop_
_entity.id
_entity.type
_entity.pdbx_description
1 polymer ?
#
loop_
_entity_poly.entity_id
_entity_poly.type
_entity_poly.pdbx_seq_one_letter_code
_entity_poly.pdbx_strand_id
1 'polypeptide(L)'
;TIDVHELNVEDVGQFDLVLMLGVFYHLRNPFSALERIRQVTRRLLICETHLLLPFVHERYPLVPFFPGDEYAEEKPCELCAMPTISGLQQMLRAAGYNDIELVYTPSFRYWKKLVSLVTNRPQSGRGIVHAHVESNSHRR
;
A
#
# COMPACT_ATOMS: atom_id res chain seq x y z
N THR A 1 6.25 18.45 12.29
CA THR A 1 5.89 17.05 12.06
C THR A 1 4.43 16.88 12.38
N ILE A 2 3.65 16.30 11.49
CA ILE A 2 2.22 16.05 11.65
C ILE A 2 2.01 14.54 11.52
N ASP A 3 1.15 13.96 12.38
CA ASP A 3 0.70 12.57 12.21
C ASP A 3 -0.17 12.48 10.95
N VAL A 4 0.02 11.42 10.17
CA VAL A 4 -0.74 11.21 8.93
C VAL A 4 -2.25 11.15 9.16
N HIS A 5 -2.69 10.69 10.32
CA HIS A 5 -4.11 10.63 10.70
C HIS A 5 -4.71 12.00 11.06
N GLU A 6 -3.86 12.98 11.37
CA GLU A 6 -4.23 14.37 11.65
C GLU A 6 -4.08 15.27 10.43
N LEU A 7 -3.55 14.73 9.32
CA LEU A 7 -3.31 15.48 8.09
C LEU A 7 -4.62 16.05 7.54
N ASN A 8 -4.62 17.34 7.26
CA ASN A 8 -5.77 18.04 6.63
C ASN A 8 -5.29 19.14 5.67
N VAL A 9 -6.19 19.56 4.79
CA VAL A 9 -5.92 20.58 3.76
C VAL A 9 -5.70 21.96 4.35
N GLU A 10 -6.34 22.28 5.45
CA GLU A 10 -6.28 23.59 6.08
C GLU A 10 -4.89 23.91 6.61
N ASP A 11 -4.20 22.89 7.12
CA ASP A 11 -2.86 23.05 7.70
C ASP A 11 -1.73 23.00 6.66
N VAL A 12 -1.88 22.14 5.63
CA VAL A 12 -0.76 21.86 4.70
C VAL A 12 -1.05 22.22 3.26
N GLY A 13 -2.31 22.49 2.90
CA GLY A 13 -2.73 22.72 1.52
C GLY A 13 -2.80 21.43 0.69
N GLN A 14 -2.84 21.59 -0.63
CA GLN A 14 -2.89 20.48 -1.58
C GLN A 14 -1.63 20.45 -2.45
N PHE A 15 -1.21 19.23 -2.84
CA PHE A 15 -0.03 18.98 -3.64
C PHE A 15 -0.40 18.22 -4.92
N ASP A 16 0.23 18.56 -6.04
CA ASP A 16 0.06 17.83 -7.29
C ASP A 16 0.64 16.42 -7.21
N LEU A 17 1.71 16.25 -6.45
CA LEU A 17 2.37 14.97 -6.19
C LEU A 17 2.54 14.75 -4.70
N VAL A 18 2.07 13.60 -4.24
CA VAL A 18 2.30 13.13 -2.87
C VAL A 18 3.08 11.82 -2.91
N LEU A 19 4.07 11.70 -2.04
CA LEU A 19 4.90 10.50 -1.91
C LEU A 19 4.61 9.82 -0.57
N MET A 20 4.20 8.56 -0.62
CA MET A 20 3.99 7.69 0.54
C MET A 20 4.88 6.46 0.40
N LEU A 21 6.14 6.62 0.78
CA LEU A 21 7.18 5.62 0.55
C LEU A 21 7.57 4.95 1.87
N GLY A 22 7.34 3.63 1.98
CA GLY A 22 7.66 2.85 3.15
C GLY A 22 6.83 3.16 4.39
N VAL A 23 5.67 3.78 4.26
CA VAL A 23 4.83 4.25 5.38
C VAL A 23 3.61 3.36 5.60
N PHE A 24 2.93 2.99 4.52
CA PHE A 24 1.62 2.33 4.57
C PHE A 24 1.57 1.12 5.51
N TYR A 25 2.54 0.22 5.41
CA TYR A 25 2.56 -1.03 6.18
C TYR A 25 2.81 -0.85 7.68
N HIS A 26 3.27 0.33 8.11
CA HIS A 26 3.43 0.67 9.53
C HIS A 26 2.18 1.28 10.16
N LEU A 27 1.15 1.56 9.38
CA LEU A 27 -0.04 2.25 9.87
C LEU A 27 -1.01 1.28 10.54
N ARG A 28 -1.49 1.65 11.71
CA ARG A 28 -2.55 0.91 12.43
C ARG A 28 -3.90 1.01 11.73
N ASN A 29 -4.18 2.17 11.14
CA ASN A 29 -5.38 2.42 10.37
C ASN A 29 -5.02 2.95 8.97
N PRO A 30 -4.55 2.07 8.07
CA PRO A 30 -4.06 2.48 6.77
C PRO A 30 -5.15 3.09 5.88
N PHE A 31 -6.41 2.68 6.03
CA PHE A 31 -7.50 3.23 5.23
C PHE A 31 -7.79 4.69 5.60
N SER A 32 -7.90 5.00 6.89
CA SER A 32 -8.08 6.39 7.35
C SER A 32 -6.93 7.30 6.90
N ALA A 33 -5.70 6.79 6.93
CA ALA A 33 -4.54 7.54 6.43
C ALA A 33 -4.65 7.82 4.92
N LEU A 34 -5.11 6.84 4.11
CA LEU A 34 -5.34 7.06 2.68
C LEU A 34 -6.40 8.12 2.42
N GLU A 35 -7.48 8.15 3.20
CA GLU A 35 -8.51 9.18 3.10
C GLU A 35 -7.94 10.58 3.40
N ARG A 36 -7.08 10.71 4.42
CA ARG A 36 -6.40 11.97 4.74
C ARG A 36 -5.42 12.39 3.65
N ILE A 37 -4.59 11.46 3.17
CA ILE A 37 -3.66 11.71 2.07
C ILE A 37 -4.41 12.09 0.79
N ARG A 38 -5.57 11.48 0.53
CA ARG A 38 -6.41 11.83 -0.62
C ARG A 38 -6.86 13.29 -0.61
N GLN A 39 -7.20 13.82 0.54
CA GLN A 39 -7.64 15.23 0.67
C GLN A 39 -6.54 16.22 0.26
N VAL A 40 -5.27 15.91 0.56
CA VAL A 40 -4.13 16.75 0.23
C VAL A 40 -3.50 16.43 -1.13
N THR A 41 -3.95 15.36 -1.81
CA THR A 41 -3.49 14.98 -3.14
C THR A 41 -4.37 15.60 -4.22
N ARG A 42 -3.79 16.48 -5.06
CA ARG A 42 -4.52 17.05 -6.19
C ARG A 42 -4.52 16.15 -7.42
N ARG A 43 -3.39 15.51 -7.76
CA ARG A 43 -3.24 14.76 -9.01
C ARG A 43 -2.75 13.33 -8.84
N LEU A 44 -1.64 13.13 -8.15
CA LEU A 44 -0.94 11.83 -8.12
C LEU A 44 -0.42 11.50 -6.72
N LEU A 45 -0.75 10.31 -6.23
CA LEU A 45 -0.08 9.65 -5.13
C LEU A 45 0.84 8.55 -5.68
N ILE A 46 2.11 8.57 -5.29
CA ILE A 46 3.03 7.44 -5.45
C ILE A 46 3.10 6.72 -4.10
N CYS A 47 2.57 5.50 -4.06
CA CYS A 47 2.58 4.67 -2.87
C CYS A 47 3.54 3.49 -3.04
N GLU A 48 4.55 3.42 -2.18
CA GLU A 48 5.43 2.25 -2.05
C GLU A 48 5.15 1.57 -0.72
N THR A 49 4.89 0.26 -0.76
CA THR A 49 4.59 -0.53 0.43
C THR A 49 4.99 -1.99 0.29
N HIS A 50 5.04 -2.70 1.40
CA HIS A 50 5.09 -4.14 1.39
C HIS A 50 3.74 -4.70 0.93
N LEU A 51 3.79 -5.57 -0.09
CA LEU A 51 2.66 -6.33 -0.59
C LEU A 51 2.76 -7.77 -0.15
N LEU A 52 1.66 -8.35 0.28
CA LEU A 52 1.51 -9.79 0.40
C LEU A 52 1.39 -10.35 -1.01
N LEU A 53 2.31 -11.24 -1.36
CA LEU A 53 2.34 -11.86 -2.66
C LEU A 53 1.64 -13.22 -2.55
N PRO A 54 0.37 -13.31 -2.97
CA PRO A 54 -0.42 -14.50 -2.75
C PRO A 54 -0.08 -15.58 -3.77
N PHE A 55 0.00 -16.78 -3.24
CA PHE A 55 0.09 -17.99 -4.05
C PHE A 55 -1.20 -18.33 -4.78
N VAL A 56 -2.34 -17.97 -4.19
CA VAL A 56 -3.65 -18.51 -4.56
C VAL A 56 -4.71 -17.42 -4.75
N HIS A 57 -4.52 -16.20 -4.29
CA HIS A 57 -5.63 -15.27 -4.12
C HIS A 57 -5.39 -13.85 -4.66
N GLU A 58 -4.76 -13.70 -5.82
CA GLU A 58 -4.73 -12.40 -6.53
C GLU A 58 -6.15 -11.79 -6.73
N ARG A 59 -7.18 -12.64 -6.67
CA ARG A 59 -8.57 -12.24 -6.82
C ARG A 59 -9.20 -11.64 -5.57
N TYR A 60 -8.65 -11.91 -4.38
CA TYR A 60 -9.26 -11.45 -3.14
C TYR A 60 -8.55 -10.20 -2.61
N PRO A 61 -9.31 -9.11 -2.37
CA PRO A 61 -8.79 -7.90 -1.77
C PRO A 61 -8.58 -8.10 -0.27
N LEU A 62 -7.42 -8.59 0.12
CA LEU A 62 -7.08 -8.85 1.52
C LEU A 62 -6.11 -7.80 2.03
N VAL A 63 -6.26 -7.45 3.32
CA VAL A 63 -5.32 -6.61 4.07
C VAL A 63 -5.03 -7.30 5.41
N PRO A 64 -4.25 -8.36 5.43
CA PRO A 64 -3.87 -9.00 6.68
C PRO A 64 -2.90 -8.12 7.48
N PHE A 65 -3.00 -8.24 8.80
CA PHE A 65 -2.10 -7.62 9.75
C PHE A 65 -1.22 -8.69 10.38
N PHE A 66 0.07 -8.44 10.42
CA PHE A 66 1.06 -9.31 11.02
C PHE A 66 1.67 -8.67 12.25
N PRO A 67 1.90 -9.42 13.34
CA PRO A 67 2.68 -8.92 14.47
C PRO A 67 4.09 -8.56 13.99
N GLY A 68 4.58 -7.39 14.40
CA GLY A 68 5.88 -6.88 13.97
C GLY A 68 7.08 -7.61 14.55
N ASP A 69 6.89 -8.39 15.59
CA ASP A 69 7.95 -9.02 16.38
C ASP A 69 8.78 -10.07 15.62
N GLU A 70 8.25 -10.63 14.53
CA GLU A 70 8.96 -11.64 13.74
C GLU A 70 9.98 -11.04 12.76
N TYR A 71 9.99 -9.71 12.55
CA TYR A 71 10.76 -9.08 11.47
C TYR A 71 11.62 -7.88 11.89
N ALA A 72 11.60 -7.46 13.14
CA ALA A 72 12.34 -6.29 13.61
C ALA A 72 13.27 -6.63 14.78
N GLU A 73 14.57 -6.66 14.50
CA GLU A 73 15.60 -6.82 15.56
C GLU A 73 15.71 -5.60 16.49
N GLU A 74 15.15 -4.43 16.14
CA GLU A 74 15.42 -3.18 16.89
C GLU A 74 14.21 -2.39 17.40
N LYS A 75 13.01 -2.56 16.88
CA LYS A 75 11.77 -1.97 17.44
C LYS A 75 10.55 -2.78 17.05
N PRO A 76 9.72 -3.23 17.99
CA PRO A 76 8.47 -3.90 17.64
C PRO A 76 7.54 -2.93 16.91
N CYS A 77 7.39 -3.10 15.63
CA CYS A 77 6.24 -2.57 14.93
C CYS A 77 5.05 -3.40 15.42
N GLU A 78 4.16 -2.79 16.19
CA GLU A 78 3.08 -3.53 16.85
C GLU A 78 2.15 -4.26 15.88
N LEU A 79 2.02 -3.78 14.64
CA LEU A 79 1.24 -4.40 13.56
C LEU A 79 1.75 -3.89 12.20
N CYS A 80 1.94 -4.81 11.26
CA CYS A 80 2.27 -4.48 9.87
C CYS A 80 1.12 -4.87 8.94
N ALA A 81 0.55 -3.90 8.24
CA ALA A 81 -0.48 -4.11 7.23
C ALA A 81 0.18 -4.51 5.91
N MET A 82 -0.03 -5.74 5.45
CA MET A 82 0.50 -6.20 4.16
C MET A 82 -0.66 -6.53 3.20
N PRO A 83 -1.15 -5.56 2.43
CA PRO A 83 -2.24 -5.80 1.50
C PRO A 83 -1.81 -6.70 0.34
N THR A 84 -2.76 -7.44 -0.22
CA THR A 84 -2.61 -7.94 -1.58
C THR A 84 -2.66 -6.78 -2.57
N ILE A 85 -2.19 -6.98 -3.81
CA ILE A 85 -2.29 -5.94 -4.86
C ILE A 85 -3.73 -5.48 -5.02
N SER A 86 -4.67 -6.43 -5.12
CA SER A 86 -6.10 -6.14 -5.22
C SER A 86 -6.65 -5.45 -3.97
N GLY A 87 -6.15 -5.81 -2.78
CA GLY A 87 -6.52 -5.15 -1.52
C GLY A 87 -6.09 -3.68 -1.50
N LEU A 88 -4.84 -3.39 -1.85
CA LEU A 88 -4.34 -2.02 -1.93
C LEU A 88 -5.11 -1.20 -2.97
N GLN A 89 -5.34 -1.77 -4.16
CA GLN A 89 -6.10 -1.10 -5.21
C GLN A 89 -7.55 -0.78 -4.78
N GLN A 90 -8.22 -1.69 -4.08
CA GLN A 90 -9.57 -1.45 -3.58
C GLN A 90 -9.60 -0.36 -2.50
N MET A 91 -8.62 -0.35 -1.59
CA MET A 91 -8.50 0.70 -0.59
C MET A 91 -8.26 2.07 -1.23
N LEU A 92 -7.39 2.15 -2.22
CA LEU A 92 -7.14 3.40 -2.96
C LEU A 92 -8.39 3.89 -3.71
N ARG A 93 -9.13 2.97 -4.36
CA ARG A 93 -10.42 3.35 -4.99
C ARG A 93 -11.43 3.85 -3.97
N ALA A 94 -11.57 3.15 -2.84
CA ALA A 94 -12.47 3.55 -1.77
C ALA A 94 -12.07 4.90 -1.15
N ALA A 95 -10.78 5.23 -1.10
CA ALA A 95 -10.29 6.54 -0.67
C ALA A 95 -10.50 7.65 -1.71
N GLY A 96 -10.95 7.32 -2.95
CA GLY A 96 -11.30 8.31 -3.97
C GLY A 96 -10.23 8.55 -5.04
N TYR A 97 -9.36 7.57 -5.29
CA TYR A 97 -8.50 7.56 -6.47
C TYR A 97 -9.16 6.79 -7.62
N ASN A 98 -9.16 7.35 -8.82
CA ASN A 98 -9.93 6.82 -9.95
C ASN A 98 -9.13 5.88 -10.86
N ASP A 99 -7.85 6.17 -11.08
CA ASP A 99 -6.97 5.38 -11.92
C ASP A 99 -5.75 4.93 -11.11
N ILE A 100 -5.53 3.60 -11.04
CA ILE A 100 -4.52 3.01 -10.18
C ILE A 100 -3.68 2.06 -11.02
N GLU A 101 -2.43 2.45 -11.23
CA GLU A 101 -1.45 1.72 -12.02
C GLU A 101 -0.44 1.02 -11.09
N LEU A 102 -0.28 -0.29 -11.26
CA LEU A 102 0.80 -1.03 -10.62
C LEU A 102 2.08 -0.85 -11.45
N VAL A 103 3.00 -0.02 -10.96
CA VAL A 103 4.23 0.34 -11.68
C VAL A 103 5.33 -0.68 -11.46
N TYR A 104 5.40 -1.19 -10.24
CA TYR A 104 6.41 -2.18 -9.88
C TYR A 104 5.85 -3.21 -8.91
N THR A 105 6.18 -4.46 -9.17
CA THR A 105 6.01 -5.58 -8.24
C THR A 105 7.22 -6.50 -8.37
N PRO A 106 7.71 -7.06 -7.27
CA PRO A 106 8.83 -7.98 -7.36
C PRO A 106 8.44 -9.21 -8.18
N SER A 107 9.26 -9.52 -9.18
CA SER A 107 9.05 -10.71 -10.00
C SER A 107 9.30 -11.97 -9.18
N PHE A 108 8.33 -12.85 -9.15
CA PHE A 108 8.46 -14.15 -8.50
C PHE A 108 9.33 -15.09 -9.31
N ARG A 109 10.45 -15.49 -8.74
CA ARG A 109 11.15 -16.71 -9.20
C ARG A 109 10.39 -17.92 -8.62
N TYR A 110 10.06 -18.88 -9.46
CA TYR A 110 9.32 -20.12 -9.14
C TYR A 110 9.81 -20.87 -7.88
N TRP A 111 11.08 -20.73 -7.54
CA TRP A 111 11.70 -21.32 -6.35
C TRP A 111 11.15 -20.83 -5.03
N LYS A 112 10.82 -19.54 -4.93
CA LYS A 112 10.22 -18.99 -3.71
C LYS A 112 8.80 -19.52 -3.50
N LYS A 113 8.17 -19.96 -4.57
CA LYS A 113 6.87 -20.63 -4.55
C LYS A 113 6.92 -21.91 -3.72
N LEU A 114 7.86 -22.80 -3.98
CA LEU A 114 8.00 -24.07 -3.27
C LEU A 114 8.36 -23.86 -1.79
N VAL A 115 9.23 -22.91 -1.49
CA VAL A 115 9.64 -22.59 -0.12
C VAL A 115 8.47 -22.13 0.73
N SER A 116 7.57 -21.29 0.18
CA SER A 116 6.38 -20.81 0.89
C SER A 116 5.38 -21.94 1.22
N LEU A 117 5.21 -22.91 0.32
CA LEU A 117 4.38 -24.09 0.57
C LEU A 117 4.92 -24.98 1.69
N VAL A 118 6.26 -25.07 1.79
CA VAL A 118 6.92 -25.95 2.79
C VAL A 118 7.04 -25.24 4.14
N THR A 119 7.27 -23.92 4.15
CA THR A 119 7.54 -23.18 5.39
C THR A 119 6.32 -22.51 6.00
N ASN A 120 5.18 -22.53 5.28
CA ASN A 120 3.94 -21.83 5.67
C ASN A 120 4.13 -20.34 6.00
N ARG A 121 5.20 -19.71 5.48
CA ARG A 121 5.48 -18.28 5.68
C ARG A 121 4.92 -17.47 4.54
N PRO A 122 4.15 -16.39 4.84
CA PRO A 122 3.68 -15.48 3.80
C PRO A 122 4.88 -14.85 3.10
N GLN A 123 4.83 -14.81 1.78
CA GLN A 123 5.85 -14.08 1.02
C GLN A 123 5.38 -12.64 0.82
N SER A 124 6.27 -11.72 1.08
CA SER A 124 6.04 -10.30 0.86
C SER A 124 7.15 -9.71 0.00
N GLY A 125 6.86 -8.59 -0.61
CA GLY A 125 7.83 -7.82 -1.36
C GLY A 125 7.34 -6.39 -1.54
N ARG A 126 8.26 -5.48 -1.83
CA ARG A 126 7.91 -4.08 -2.07
C ARG A 126 7.26 -3.90 -3.42
N GLY A 127 6.14 -3.18 -3.47
CA GLY A 127 5.49 -2.79 -4.70
C GLY A 127 5.27 -1.29 -4.76
N ILE A 128 5.17 -0.75 -5.97
CA ILE A 128 4.93 0.67 -6.23
C ILE A 128 3.66 0.81 -7.05
N VAL A 129 2.77 1.66 -6.56
CA VAL A 129 1.49 1.98 -7.20
C VAL A 129 1.42 3.48 -7.44
N HIS A 130 1.01 3.88 -8.63
CA HIS A 130 0.60 5.23 -8.97
C HIS A 130 -0.93 5.31 -8.87
N ALA A 131 -1.43 6.22 -8.04
CA ALA A 131 -2.87 6.42 -7.85
C ALA A 131 -3.24 7.85 -8.25
N HIS A 132 -4.01 7.99 -9.32
CA HIS A 132 -4.44 9.27 -9.88
C HIS A 132 -5.80 9.68 -9.34
N VAL A 133 -5.96 10.97 -9.09
CA VAL A 133 -7.24 11.56 -8.65
C VAL A 133 -8.21 11.66 -9.81
N GLU A 134 -7.73 12.03 -11.00
CA GLU A 134 -8.52 12.10 -12.22
C GLU A 134 -8.24 10.87 -13.10
N SER A 135 -9.27 10.35 -13.76
CA SER A 135 -9.07 9.28 -14.73
C SER A 135 -8.27 9.79 -15.93
N ASN A 136 -7.19 9.13 -16.26
CA ASN A 136 -6.41 9.40 -17.48
C ASN A 136 -7.19 8.95 -18.73
N SER A 137 -8.34 9.61 -19.02
CA SER A 137 -9.17 9.35 -20.21
C SER A 137 -8.47 9.70 -21.54
N HIS A 138 -7.21 10.14 -21.51
CA HIS A 138 -6.44 10.61 -22.68
C HIS A 138 -5.20 9.77 -23.04
N ARG A 139 -5.00 8.59 -22.44
CA ARG A 139 -4.00 7.65 -22.97
C ARG A 139 -4.66 6.72 -23.97
N ARG A 140 -4.78 7.20 -25.21
CA ARG A 140 -4.93 6.37 -26.43
C ARG A 140 -3.61 6.37 -27.18
#